data_3ad8f92e6b9424b5d0f17d694eba01e2
#
_entry.id   3ad8f92e6b9424b5d0f17d694eba01e2
#
_cell.length_a   1.000
_cell.length_b   1.000
_cell.length_c   1.000
_cell.angle_alpha   90.00
_cell.angle_beta   90.00
_cell.angle_gamma   90.00
#
_symmetry.space_group_name_H-M   'P 1'
#
loop_
_entity.id
_entity.type
_entity.pdbx_description
1 polymer ?
#
loop_
_entity_poly.entity_id
_entity_poly.type
_entity_poly.pdbx_seq_one_letter_code
_entity_poly.pdbx_strand_id
1 'polypeptide(L)'
;MSENRTRFRLDQRRAPIYEALEQFRQMRVVPFDVPGHKRGRGNPELTAFLGQQCVGVDVNSMKPLDNLCHPVSVIREAEELAADAFGAAHAFLMVGGTTSSVQSMVLTVCKRGDEIILPRNVHRSVLNALVLCGAVPVYVNPEVDKRLGISLGMKREQVEKAIKEHPNAVAVLVNNPTYYGICSDLRAIVKMAHDAGMLCLADEAHGTH
;
A
#
# COMPACT_ATOMS: atom_id res chain seq x y z
N MET A 1 -29.25 -8.35 25.39
CA MET A 1 -28.60 -9.28 24.44
C MET A 1 -28.09 -8.43 23.28
N SER A 2 -26.83 -8.02 23.27
CA SER A 2 -26.24 -7.24 22.20
C SER A 2 -26.00 -8.14 21.00
N GLU A 3 -26.65 -7.84 19.90
CA GLU A 3 -26.36 -8.43 18.60
C GLU A 3 -24.88 -8.19 18.27
N ASN A 4 -24.12 -9.26 18.29
CA ASN A 4 -22.76 -9.32 17.81
C ASN A 4 -22.81 -9.19 16.28
N ARG A 5 -23.00 -7.95 15.75
CA ARG A 5 -22.87 -7.67 14.33
C ARG A 5 -21.41 -7.97 13.98
N THR A 6 -21.19 -9.07 13.30
CA THR A 6 -19.89 -9.39 12.69
C THR A 6 -19.44 -8.17 11.89
N ARG A 7 -18.37 -7.52 12.34
CA ARG A 7 -17.79 -6.29 11.75
C ARG A 7 -17.39 -6.51 10.29
N PHE A 8 -17.13 -7.77 9.93
CA PHE A 8 -16.61 -8.17 8.63
C PHE A 8 -17.65 -9.02 7.89
N ARG A 9 -17.65 -8.93 6.55
CA ARG A 9 -18.50 -9.72 5.66
C ARG A 9 -17.90 -11.09 5.36
N LEU A 10 -16.57 -11.20 5.37
CA LEU A 10 -15.79 -12.38 5.08
C LEU A 10 -15.18 -12.98 6.36
N ASP A 11 -14.83 -14.26 6.33
CA ASP A 11 -14.19 -14.94 7.47
C ASP A 11 -12.72 -14.54 7.57
N GLN A 12 -12.42 -13.54 8.37
CA GLN A 12 -11.08 -12.99 8.58
C GLN A 12 -10.09 -13.94 9.27
N ARG A 13 -10.50 -15.16 9.64
CA ARG A 13 -9.60 -16.22 10.14
C ARG A 13 -8.90 -16.98 9.01
N ARG A 14 -9.37 -16.82 7.76
CA ARG A 14 -8.76 -17.40 6.57
C ARG A 14 -7.46 -16.71 6.22
N ALA A 15 -6.50 -17.48 5.73
CA ALA A 15 -5.24 -17.00 5.19
C ALA A 15 -4.93 -17.70 3.86
N PRO A 16 -5.64 -17.34 2.76
CA PRO A 16 -5.66 -18.14 1.53
C PRO A 16 -4.29 -18.45 0.94
N ILE A 17 -3.38 -17.46 0.93
CA ILE A 17 -2.01 -17.64 0.41
C ILE A 17 -1.23 -18.62 1.28
N TYR A 18 -1.30 -18.47 2.61
CA TYR A 18 -0.64 -19.38 3.53
C TYR A 18 -1.20 -20.81 3.39
N GLU A 19 -2.52 -20.94 3.37
CA GLU A 19 -3.20 -22.23 3.23
C GLU A 19 -2.80 -22.94 1.93
N ALA A 20 -2.73 -22.20 0.82
CA ALA A 20 -2.29 -22.71 -0.48
C ALA A 20 -0.81 -23.13 -0.48
N LEU A 21 0.07 -22.33 0.13
CA LEU A 21 1.50 -22.67 0.26
C LEU A 21 1.71 -23.93 1.10
N GLU A 22 0.97 -24.09 2.20
CA GLU A 22 1.04 -25.26 3.06
C GLU A 22 0.55 -26.52 2.33
N GLN A 23 -0.57 -26.44 1.60
CA GLN A 23 -1.07 -27.51 0.76
C GLN A 23 -0.07 -27.87 -0.34
N PHE A 24 0.48 -26.85 -1.02
CA PHE A 24 1.46 -27.06 -2.09
C PHE A 24 2.75 -27.71 -1.58
N ARG A 25 3.22 -27.33 -0.39
CA ARG A 25 4.39 -27.95 0.27
C ARG A 25 4.18 -29.45 0.51
N GLN A 26 2.97 -29.87 0.84
CA GLN A 26 2.63 -31.27 1.08
C GLN A 26 2.44 -32.09 -0.22
N MET A 27 2.29 -31.44 -1.35
CA MET A 27 2.14 -32.11 -2.64
C MET A 27 3.43 -32.82 -3.05
N ARG A 28 3.30 -34.09 -3.50
CA ARG A 28 4.39 -34.84 -4.11
C ARG A 28 4.57 -34.46 -5.57
N VAL A 29 5.18 -33.27 -5.81
CA VAL A 29 5.52 -32.82 -7.16
C VAL A 29 7.03 -32.83 -7.37
N VAL A 30 7.45 -33.17 -8.58
CA VAL A 30 8.84 -33.02 -9.02
C VAL A 30 8.99 -31.60 -9.55
N PRO A 31 9.79 -30.72 -8.90
CA PRO A 31 9.90 -29.32 -9.30
C PRO A 31 10.82 -29.16 -10.52
N PHE A 32 10.26 -28.72 -11.65
CA PHE A 32 10.99 -28.25 -12.83
C PHE A 32 10.98 -26.73 -12.98
N ASP A 33 10.26 -26.04 -12.08
CA ASP A 33 10.11 -24.61 -11.99
C ASP A 33 11.31 -23.93 -11.29
N VAL A 34 11.32 -22.61 -11.29
CA VAL A 34 12.21 -21.80 -10.46
C VAL A 34 11.57 -21.62 -9.08
N PRO A 35 12.35 -21.35 -8.02
CA PRO A 35 13.80 -21.13 -7.98
C PRO A 35 14.64 -22.40 -8.09
N GLY A 36 15.96 -22.21 -8.43
CA GLY A 36 16.90 -23.30 -8.73
C GLY A 36 17.19 -24.27 -7.59
N HIS A 37 16.95 -23.88 -6.33
CA HIS A 37 17.11 -24.77 -5.17
C HIS A 37 16.05 -25.90 -5.10
N LYS A 38 15.02 -25.88 -5.96
CA LYS A 38 14.04 -26.97 -6.10
C LYS A 38 13.44 -27.41 -4.77
N ARG A 39 12.91 -26.47 -4.00
CA ARG A 39 12.39 -26.69 -2.63
C ARG A 39 13.44 -27.27 -1.68
N GLY A 40 14.69 -26.85 -1.84
CA GLY A 40 15.83 -27.25 -1.04
C GLY A 40 16.60 -28.45 -1.57
N ARG A 41 16.07 -29.21 -2.54
CA ARG A 41 16.76 -30.42 -3.08
C ARG A 41 18.02 -30.08 -3.88
N GLY A 42 18.04 -28.94 -4.54
CA GLY A 42 19.13 -28.49 -5.39
C GLY A 42 20.26 -27.76 -4.64
N ASN A 43 20.05 -27.42 -3.36
CA ASN A 43 21.05 -26.75 -2.53
C ASN A 43 20.93 -27.16 -1.05
N PRO A 44 21.59 -28.26 -0.64
CA PRO A 44 21.54 -28.75 0.74
C PRO A 44 22.08 -27.76 1.78
N GLU A 45 23.12 -26.97 1.43
CA GLU A 45 23.72 -25.99 2.34
C GLU A 45 22.74 -24.86 2.65
N LEU A 46 22.06 -24.32 1.61
CA LEU A 46 21.00 -23.33 1.78
C LEU A 46 19.85 -23.88 2.62
N THR A 47 19.48 -25.13 2.40
CA THR A 47 18.42 -25.80 3.16
C THR A 47 18.81 -25.99 4.62
N ALA A 48 20.06 -26.34 4.91
CA ALA A 48 20.57 -26.43 6.27
C ALA A 48 20.57 -25.06 6.97
N PHE A 49 20.86 -23.97 6.24
CA PHE A 49 20.91 -22.61 6.79
C PHE A 49 19.52 -22.02 7.04
N LEU A 50 18.60 -22.12 6.07
CA LEU A 50 17.27 -21.51 6.15
C LEU A 50 16.20 -22.42 6.77
N GLY A 51 16.43 -23.71 6.77
CA GLY A 51 15.45 -24.73 7.17
C GLY A 51 14.54 -25.19 6.02
N GLN A 52 14.19 -26.47 6.03
CA GLN A 52 13.36 -27.11 4.98
C GLN A 52 11.99 -26.47 4.83
N GLN A 53 11.40 -25.96 5.90
CA GLN A 53 10.08 -25.31 5.85
C GLN A 53 10.14 -24.02 5.04
N CYS A 54 11.16 -23.19 5.25
CA CYS A 54 11.34 -21.92 4.55
C CYS A 54 11.57 -22.15 3.05
N VAL A 55 12.57 -22.97 2.68
CA VAL A 55 12.85 -23.24 1.26
C VAL A 55 11.76 -24.05 0.56
N GLY A 56 10.95 -24.77 1.34
CA GLY A 56 9.84 -25.59 0.82
C GLY A 56 8.66 -24.76 0.31
N VAL A 57 8.51 -23.50 0.75
CA VAL A 57 7.48 -22.56 0.33
C VAL A 57 7.99 -21.44 -0.57
N ASP A 58 9.29 -21.39 -0.84
CA ASP A 58 9.86 -20.47 -1.82
C ASP A 58 9.65 -21.05 -3.24
N VAL A 59 8.63 -20.58 -3.89
CA VAL A 59 8.09 -21.07 -5.16
C VAL A 59 7.65 -19.93 -6.06
N ASN A 60 7.50 -20.21 -7.34
CA ASN A 60 7.04 -19.25 -8.34
C ASN A 60 5.51 -19.23 -8.47
N SER A 61 4.98 -18.26 -9.21
CA SER A 61 3.58 -18.25 -9.67
C SER A 61 3.25 -19.50 -10.46
N MET A 62 2.18 -20.17 -10.09
CA MET A 62 1.68 -21.35 -10.78
C MET A 62 0.21 -21.56 -10.46
N LYS A 63 -0.48 -22.39 -11.23
CA LYS A 63 -1.93 -22.57 -11.11
C LYS A 63 -2.47 -22.76 -9.70
N PRO A 64 -1.86 -23.55 -8.78
CA PRO A 64 -2.34 -23.68 -7.41
C PRO A 64 -2.07 -22.47 -6.51
N LEU A 65 -1.14 -21.58 -6.88
CA LEU A 65 -0.66 -20.47 -6.08
C LEU A 65 -1.01 -19.10 -6.66
N ASP A 66 -1.77 -19.08 -7.76
CA ASP A 66 -2.20 -17.88 -8.46
C ASP A 66 -1.04 -17.09 -9.11
N ASN A 67 -1.35 -15.92 -9.64
CA ASN A 67 -0.39 -15.00 -10.25
C ASN A 67 -0.67 -13.57 -9.78
N LEU A 68 0.31 -12.96 -9.11
CA LEU A 68 0.18 -11.61 -8.57
C LEU A 68 -0.13 -10.55 -9.63
N CYS A 69 0.36 -10.72 -10.86
CA CYS A 69 0.07 -9.76 -11.94
C CYS A 69 -1.37 -9.86 -12.47
N HIS A 70 -2.05 -10.97 -12.20
CA HIS A 70 -3.44 -11.19 -12.60
C HIS A 70 -4.12 -12.17 -11.62
N PRO A 71 -4.44 -11.72 -10.40
CA PRO A 71 -5.02 -12.56 -9.36
C PRO A 71 -6.42 -13.07 -9.76
N VAL A 72 -6.64 -14.37 -9.66
CA VAL A 72 -7.93 -15.01 -9.99
C VAL A 72 -8.37 -16.05 -8.96
N SER A 73 -7.52 -16.41 -8.00
CA SER A 73 -7.80 -17.41 -6.97
C SER A 73 -7.27 -16.98 -5.59
N VAL A 74 -6.28 -17.64 -5.01
CA VAL A 74 -5.88 -17.45 -3.62
C VAL A 74 -5.31 -16.05 -3.31
N ILE A 75 -4.63 -15.42 -4.27
CA ILE A 75 -4.18 -14.04 -4.10
C ILE A 75 -5.37 -13.09 -4.13
N ARG A 76 -6.31 -13.30 -5.06
CA ARG A 76 -7.55 -12.53 -5.13
C ARG A 76 -8.38 -12.68 -3.86
N GLU A 77 -8.53 -13.90 -3.34
CA GLU A 77 -9.21 -14.12 -2.06
C GLU A 77 -8.55 -13.36 -0.92
N ALA A 78 -7.22 -13.32 -0.87
CA ALA A 78 -6.48 -12.54 0.13
C ALA A 78 -6.70 -11.03 -0.02
N GLU A 79 -6.75 -10.51 -1.25
CA GLU A 79 -7.06 -9.10 -1.53
C GLU A 79 -8.51 -8.75 -1.14
N GLU A 80 -9.47 -9.64 -1.40
CA GLU A 80 -10.87 -9.45 -0.99
C GLU A 80 -11.02 -9.43 0.54
N LEU A 81 -10.32 -10.32 1.26
CA LEU A 81 -10.27 -10.31 2.72
C LEU A 81 -9.64 -9.02 3.26
N ALA A 82 -8.55 -8.55 2.67
CA ALA A 82 -7.93 -7.29 3.05
C ALA A 82 -8.88 -6.11 2.79
N ALA A 83 -9.54 -6.06 1.64
CA ALA A 83 -10.53 -5.02 1.33
C ALA A 83 -11.67 -4.99 2.35
N ASP A 84 -12.19 -6.16 2.75
CA ASP A 84 -13.23 -6.26 3.77
C ASP A 84 -12.73 -5.82 5.16
N ALA A 85 -11.50 -6.20 5.53
CA ALA A 85 -10.90 -5.83 6.82
C ALA A 85 -10.73 -4.31 6.96
N PHE A 86 -10.31 -3.63 5.89
CA PHE A 86 -10.08 -2.20 5.86
C PHE A 86 -11.31 -1.38 5.42
N GLY A 87 -12.42 -2.02 5.05
CA GLY A 87 -13.63 -1.35 4.56
C GLY A 87 -13.41 -0.67 3.21
N ALA A 88 -12.46 -1.17 2.41
CA ALA A 88 -12.15 -0.64 1.09
C ALA A 88 -12.97 -1.34 -0.01
N ALA A 89 -13.14 -0.68 -1.16
CA ALA A 89 -13.74 -1.31 -2.33
C ALA A 89 -12.84 -2.40 -2.94
N HIS A 90 -11.53 -2.14 -2.93
CA HIS A 90 -10.50 -3.05 -3.45
C HIS A 90 -9.23 -2.95 -2.60
N ALA A 91 -8.45 -4.02 -2.57
CA ALA A 91 -7.09 -4.05 -2.06
C ALA A 91 -6.17 -4.70 -3.10
N PHE A 92 -4.90 -4.30 -3.12
CA PHE A 92 -3.89 -4.81 -4.03
C PHE A 92 -2.62 -5.14 -3.26
N LEU A 93 -2.14 -6.37 -3.38
CA LEU A 93 -0.87 -6.80 -2.78
C LEU A 93 0.31 -6.35 -3.65
N MET A 94 1.19 -5.54 -3.09
CA MET A 94 2.32 -4.93 -3.80
C MET A 94 3.65 -5.46 -3.27
N VAL A 95 4.39 -6.23 -4.07
CA VAL A 95 5.69 -6.80 -3.64
C VAL A 95 6.84 -5.79 -3.60
N GLY A 96 6.70 -4.65 -4.28
CA GLY A 96 7.69 -3.57 -4.24
C GLY A 96 7.61 -2.66 -3.02
N GLY A 97 6.80 -3.03 -2.01
CA GLY A 97 6.57 -2.27 -0.78
C GLY A 97 5.78 -0.99 -1.01
N THR A 98 5.63 -0.18 0.05
CA THR A 98 4.88 1.08 0.00
C THR A 98 5.43 2.06 -1.05
N THR A 99 6.71 2.01 -1.37
CA THR A 99 7.29 2.79 -2.47
C THR A 99 6.57 2.55 -3.79
N SER A 100 6.37 1.28 -4.18
CA SER A 100 5.62 0.93 -5.39
C SER A 100 4.16 1.33 -5.30
N SER A 101 3.53 1.14 -4.14
CA SER A 101 2.14 1.51 -3.92
C SER A 101 1.91 3.01 -4.09
N VAL A 102 2.75 3.84 -3.46
CA VAL A 102 2.69 5.30 -3.56
C VAL A 102 2.94 5.77 -4.99
N GLN A 103 3.95 5.21 -5.66
CA GLN A 103 4.22 5.53 -7.07
C GLN A 103 3.03 5.16 -7.95
N SER A 104 2.44 3.98 -7.77
CA SER A 104 1.27 3.55 -8.53
C SER A 104 0.07 4.48 -8.32
N MET A 105 -0.20 4.90 -7.08
CA MET A 105 -1.27 5.86 -6.78
C MET A 105 -1.07 7.17 -7.55
N VAL A 106 0.12 7.77 -7.46
CA VAL A 106 0.42 9.05 -8.11
C VAL A 106 0.38 8.93 -9.62
N LEU A 107 0.99 7.88 -10.20
CA LEU A 107 1.01 7.65 -11.65
C LEU A 107 -0.39 7.35 -12.23
N THR A 108 -1.30 6.80 -11.43
CA THR A 108 -2.69 6.55 -11.84
C THR A 108 -3.49 7.84 -11.92
N VAL A 109 -3.24 8.77 -11.00
CA VAL A 109 -4.04 9.99 -10.82
C VAL A 109 -3.48 11.14 -11.64
N CYS A 110 -2.15 11.27 -11.72
CA CYS A 110 -1.49 12.44 -12.30
C CYS A 110 -0.91 12.15 -13.68
N LYS A 111 -1.06 13.12 -14.58
CA LYS A 111 -0.42 13.17 -15.90
C LYS A 111 0.56 14.34 -15.95
N ARG A 112 1.32 14.43 -17.03
CA ARG A 112 2.25 15.55 -17.27
C ARG A 112 1.51 16.89 -17.24
N GLY A 113 1.98 17.78 -16.37
CA GLY A 113 1.44 19.14 -16.20
C GLY A 113 0.28 19.24 -15.21
N ASP A 114 -0.29 18.12 -14.72
CA ASP A 114 -1.30 18.15 -13.67
C ASP A 114 -0.69 18.66 -12.36
N GLU A 115 -1.44 19.47 -11.63
CA GLU A 115 -1.06 19.91 -10.29
C GLU A 115 -1.52 18.92 -9.24
N ILE A 116 -0.67 18.66 -8.23
CA ILE A 116 -0.99 17.85 -7.06
C ILE A 116 -0.56 18.58 -5.78
N ILE A 117 -1.50 18.74 -4.85
CA ILE A 117 -1.26 19.38 -3.55
C ILE A 117 -0.68 18.33 -2.60
N LEU A 118 0.46 18.63 -1.96
CA LEU A 118 1.14 17.68 -1.09
C LEU A 118 2.01 18.39 -0.03
N PRO A 119 2.27 17.76 1.13
CA PRO A 119 3.16 18.32 2.12
C PRO A 119 4.62 18.25 1.67
N ARG A 120 5.44 19.18 2.12
CA ARG A 120 6.85 19.23 1.73
C ARG A 120 7.70 18.11 2.34
N ASN A 121 7.21 17.44 3.38
CA ASN A 121 7.87 16.33 4.06
C ASN A 121 7.38 14.94 3.59
N VAL A 122 6.98 14.83 2.32
CA VAL A 122 6.63 13.53 1.71
C VAL A 122 7.83 12.60 1.60
N HIS A 123 7.55 11.32 1.52
CA HIS A 123 8.58 10.32 1.22
C HIS A 123 9.12 10.48 -0.21
N ARG A 124 10.37 10.07 -0.44
CA ARG A 124 11.05 10.11 -1.76
C ARG A 124 10.25 9.43 -2.88
N SER A 125 9.49 8.39 -2.57
CA SER A 125 8.65 7.69 -3.55
C SER A 125 7.68 8.63 -4.26
N VAL A 126 7.09 9.59 -3.54
CA VAL A 126 6.21 10.61 -4.11
C VAL A 126 6.97 11.49 -5.10
N LEU A 127 8.15 12.03 -4.70
CA LEU A 127 8.97 12.87 -5.58
C LEU A 127 9.41 12.12 -6.83
N ASN A 128 9.80 10.85 -6.69
CA ASN A 128 10.15 10.01 -7.83
C ASN A 128 8.95 9.80 -8.77
N ALA A 129 7.76 9.60 -8.23
CA ALA A 129 6.55 9.48 -9.04
C ALA A 129 6.24 10.77 -9.82
N LEU A 130 6.40 11.94 -9.19
CA LEU A 130 6.24 13.24 -9.87
C LEU A 130 7.22 13.40 -11.04
N VAL A 131 8.47 13.00 -10.85
CA VAL A 131 9.47 13.00 -11.93
C VAL A 131 9.05 12.09 -13.08
N LEU A 132 8.54 10.88 -12.76
CA LEU A 132 8.12 9.91 -13.76
C LEU A 132 6.90 10.38 -14.58
N CYS A 133 5.88 10.94 -13.93
CA CYS A 133 4.67 11.40 -14.64
C CYS A 133 4.77 12.85 -15.15
N GLY A 134 5.69 13.65 -14.62
CA GLY A 134 5.82 15.07 -14.98
C GLY A 134 4.72 15.96 -14.37
N ALA A 135 4.13 15.55 -13.25
CA ALA A 135 3.18 16.35 -12.51
C ALA A 135 3.87 17.50 -11.75
N VAL A 136 3.13 18.55 -11.48
CA VAL A 136 3.60 19.79 -10.84
C VAL A 136 3.21 19.79 -9.36
N PRO A 137 4.17 19.77 -8.42
CA PRO A 137 3.85 19.79 -7.00
C PRO A 137 3.41 21.18 -6.52
N VAL A 138 2.29 21.24 -5.83
CA VAL A 138 1.84 22.38 -5.03
C VAL A 138 2.12 22.08 -3.57
N TYR A 139 3.17 22.69 -3.03
CA TYR A 139 3.63 22.35 -1.68
C TYR A 139 2.87 23.08 -0.58
N VAL A 140 2.33 22.31 0.36
CA VAL A 140 1.88 22.79 1.67
C VAL A 140 3.03 22.58 2.67
N ASN A 141 3.50 23.66 3.28
CA ASN A 141 4.57 23.56 4.28
C ASN A 141 3.96 23.07 5.61
N PRO A 142 4.43 21.93 6.16
CA PRO A 142 4.01 21.50 7.48
C PRO A 142 4.59 22.46 8.54
N GLU A 143 3.93 22.54 9.68
CA GLU A 143 4.55 23.18 10.83
C GLU A 143 5.73 22.36 11.35
N VAL A 144 6.61 23.05 12.06
CA VAL A 144 7.78 22.43 12.73
C VAL A 144 7.66 22.68 14.21
N ASP A 145 7.70 21.63 15.01
CA ASP A 145 7.87 21.77 16.46
C ASP A 145 9.30 22.30 16.73
N LYS A 146 9.39 23.54 17.18
CA LYS A 146 10.68 24.21 17.39
C LYS A 146 11.53 23.58 18.49
N ARG A 147 10.91 22.90 19.45
CA ARG A 147 11.59 22.25 20.58
C ARG A 147 12.23 20.93 20.13
N LEU A 148 11.53 20.16 19.32
CA LEU A 148 11.96 18.85 18.86
C LEU A 148 12.61 18.88 17.48
N GLY A 149 12.42 19.96 16.70
CA GLY A 149 12.94 20.07 15.33
C GLY A 149 12.26 19.14 14.33
N ILE A 150 11.04 18.67 14.63
CA ILE A 150 10.31 17.71 13.78
C ILE A 150 9.18 18.39 13.01
N SER A 151 8.92 17.87 11.80
CA SER A 151 7.77 18.29 11.00
C SER A 151 6.48 17.69 11.54
N LEU A 152 5.46 18.53 11.63
CA LEU A 152 4.10 18.14 12.01
C LEU A 152 3.28 17.76 10.78
N GLY A 153 1.99 17.42 10.98
CA GLY A 153 1.05 17.16 9.90
C GLY A 153 0.65 18.43 9.13
N MET A 154 -0.14 18.23 8.08
CA MET A 154 -0.72 19.34 7.32
C MET A 154 -1.84 20.01 8.12
N LYS A 155 -1.82 21.34 8.21
CA LYS A 155 -2.92 22.10 8.78
C LYS A 155 -4.06 22.24 7.79
N ARG A 156 -5.28 22.09 8.31
CA ARG A 156 -6.52 22.22 7.54
C ARG A 156 -6.59 23.56 6.77
N GLU A 157 -6.27 24.67 7.42
CA GLU A 157 -6.34 26.00 6.84
C GLU A 157 -5.36 26.18 5.68
N GLN A 158 -4.20 25.55 5.77
CA GLN A 158 -3.19 25.60 4.69
C GLN A 158 -3.61 24.75 3.48
N VAL A 159 -4.25 23.60 3.72
CA VAL A 159 -4.80 22.75 2.66
C VAL A 159 -5.96 23.47 1.97
N GLU A 160 -6.88 24.06 2.74
CA GLU A 160 -8.00 24.84 2.20
C GLU A 160 -7.52 26.00 1.34
N LYS A 161 -6.48 26.71 1.78
CA LYS A 161 -5.86 27.78 1.00
C LYS A 161 -5.28 27.25 -0.31
N ALA A 162 -4.50 26.14 -0.25
CA ALA A 162 -3.90 25.57 -1.45
C ALA A 162 -4.96 25.11 -2.47
N ILE A 163 -6.06 24.50 -2.01
CA ILE A 163 -7.17 24.10 -2.86
C ILE A 163 -7.80 25.32 -3.56
N LYS A 164 -8.01 26.44 -2.84
CA LYS A 164 -8.57 27.67 -3.39
C LYS A 164 -7.63 28.33 -4.41
N GLU A 165 -6.34 28.32 -4.16
CA GLU A 165 -5.31 28.91 -5.04
C GLU A 165 -5.01 28.04 -6.28
N HIS A 166 -5.28 26.72 -6.18
CA HIS A 166 -5.03 25.73 -7.22
C HIS A 166 -6.27 24.88 -7.53
N PRO A 167 -7.35 25.49 -8.02
CA PRO A 167 -8.64 24.82 -8.24
C PRO A 167 -8.60 23.72 -9.31
N ASN A 168 -7.55 23.71 -10.14
CA ASN A 168 -7.35 22.70 -11.18
C ASN A 168 -6.46 21.52 -10.73
N ALA A 169 -6.00 21.51 -9.49
CA ALA A 169 -5.25 20.38 -8.97
C ALA A 169 -6.09 19.09 -8.99
N VAL A 170 -5.49 17.98 -9.39
CA VAL A 170 -6.22 16.71 -9.57
C VAL A 170 -6.35 15.93 -8.26
N ALA A 171 -5.44 16.17 -7.31
CA ALA A 171 -5.44 15.46 -6.04
C ALA A 171 -4.77 16.24 -4.91
N VAL A 172 -5.13 15.83 -3.67
CA VAL A 172 -4.40 16.15 -2.45
C VAL A 172 -3.75 14.89 -1.93
N LEU A 173 -2.44 14.88 -1.73
CA LEU A 173 -1.72 13.77 -1.10
C LEU A 173 -1.39 14.13 0.35
N VAL A 174 -1.66 13.21 1.26
CA VAL A 174 -1.42 13.37 2.70
C VAL A 174 -0.51 12.25 3.19
N ASN A 175 0.54 12.60 3.92
CA ASN A 175 1.36 11.64 4.67
C ASN A 175 0.79 11.52 6.09
N ASN A 176 0.15 10.39 6.41
CA ASN A 176 -0.63 10.24 7.64
C ASN A 176 -0.57 8.81 8.22
N PRO A 177 0.13 8.61 9.34
CA PRO A 177 0.90 9.62 10.09
C PRO A 177 2.20 10.02 9.38
N THR A 178 2.82 11.10 9.88
CA THR A 178 4.20 11.41 9.53
C THR A 178 5.16 10.36 10.10
N TYR A 179 6.45 10.42 9.73
CA TYR A 179 7.49 9.54 10.29
C TYR A 179 7.54 9.56 11.83
N TYR A 180 7.12 10.67 12.44
CA TYR A 180 7.11 10.85 13.89
C TYR A 180 5.76 10.51 14.56
N GLY A 181 4.85 9.87 13.83
CA GLY A 181 3.54 9.47 14.35
C GLY A 181 2.52 10.60 14.46
N ILE A 182 2.78 11.75 13.85
CA ILE A 182 1.85 12.90 13.88
C ILE A 182 0.79 12.72 12.78
N CYS A 183 -0.47 12.72 13.17
CA CYS A 183 -1.61 12.65 12.27
C CYS A 183 -2.15 14.04 11.91
N SER A 184 -2.55 14.21 10.66
CA SER A 184 -3.35 15.32 10.18
C SER A 184 -4.84 15.04 10.41
N ASP A 185 -5.70 16.06 10.35
CA ASP A 185 -7.16 15.87 10.30
C ASP A 185 -7.55 15.34 8.90
N LEU A 186 -7.25 14.04 8.68
CA LEU A 186 -7.46 13.39 7.40
C LEU A 186 -8.93 13.47 6.95
N ARG A 187 -9.88 13.34 7.87
CA ARG A 187 -11.31 13.40 7.54
C ARG A 187 -11.70 14.76 6.96
N ALA A 188 -11.25 15.85 7.57
CA ALA A 188 -11.53 17.19 7.07
C ALA A 188 -10.82 17.44 5.73
N ILE A 189 -9.57 16.97 5.57
CA ILE A 189 -8.81 17.12 4.32
C ILE A 189 -9.48 16.35 3.18
N VAL A 190 -9.88 15.10 3.40
CA VAL A 190 -10.63 14.28 2.42
C VAL A 190 -11.91 15.00 1.98
N LYS A 191 -12.68 15.50 2.97
CA LYS A 191 -13.91 16.23 2.64
C LYS A 191 -13.65 17.45 1.77
N MET A 192 -12.66 18.28 2.12
CA MET A 192 -12.31 19.48 1.33
C MET A 192 -11.85 19.13 -0.08
N ALA A 193 -11.02 18.10 -0.22
CA ALA A 193 -10.55 17.62 -1.53
C ALA A 193 -11.74 17.17 -2.40
N HIS A 194 -12.61 16.32 -1.86
CA HIS A 194 -13.77 15.80 -2.58
C HIS A 194 -14.79 16.92 -2.92
N ASP A 195 -15.04 17.85 -2.01
CA ASP A 195 -15.92 19.01 -2.27
C ASP A 195 -15.38 19.89 -3.43
N ALA A 196 -14.07 19.88 -3.64
CA ALA A 196 -13.40 20.57 -4.75
C ALA A 196 -13.24 19.69 -6.02
N GLY A 197 -13.76 18.48 -6.04
CA GLY A 197 -13.64 17.55 -7.16
C GLY A 197 -12.25 16.89 -7.30
N MET A 198 -11.39 17.00 -6.28
CA MET A 198 -10.07 16.43 -6.24
C MET A 198 -10.09 15.05 -5.58
N LEU A 199 -9.17 14.15 -5.96
CA LEU A 199 -8.94 12.91 -5.26
C LEU A 199 -8.10 13.15 -4.00
N CYS A 200 -8.21 12.24 -3.00
CA CYS A 200 -7.33 12.26 -1.84
C CYS A 200 -6.50 10.97 -1.81
N LEU A 201 -5.18 11.12 -1.78
CA LEU A 201 -4.21 10.04 -1.68
C LEU A 201 -3.61 10.07 -0.27
N ALA A 202 -3.65 8.95 0.45
CA ALA A 202 -3.06 8.84 1.78
C ALA A 202 -1.89 7.87 1.77
N ASP A 203 -0.70 8.36 2.16
CA ASP A 203 0.45 7.51 2.45
C ASP A 203 0.42 7.16 3.94
N GLU A 204 0.04 5.92 4.25
CA GLU A 204 -0.09 5.38 5.60
C GLU A 204 1.00 4.35 5.92
N ALA A 205 2.17 4.45 5.29
CA ALA A 205 3.28 3.51 5.51
C ALA A 205 3.62 3.30 7.00
N HIS A 206 3.44 4.33 7.82
CA HIS A 206 3.69 4.29 9.26
C HIS A 206 2.42 4.15 10.12
N GLY A 207 1.26 3.93 9.51
CA GLY A 207 -0.04 3.96 10.18
C GLY A 207 -0.93 2.76 9.96
N THR A 208 -0.40 1.64 9.49
CA THR A 208 -1.19 0.45 9.14
C THR A 208 -1.91 -0.21 10.34
N HIS A 209 -1.48 0.05 11.56
CA HIS A 209 -2.01 -0.58 12.79
C HIS A 209 -2.70 0.40 13.73
#